data_4ab987c10286b592cb466f04d4f700b0
#
_entry.id   4ab987c10286b592cb466f04d4f700b0
#
_cell.length_a   1.000
_cell.length_b   1.000
_cell.length_c   1.000
_cell.angle_alpha   90.00
_cell.angle_beta   90.00
_cell.angle_gamma   90.00
#
_symmetry.space_group_name_H-M   'P 1'
#
loop_
_entity.id
_entity.type
_entity.pdbx_description
1 polymer ?
#
loop_
_entity_poly.entity_id
_entity_poly.type
_entity_poly.pdbx_seq_one_letter_code
_entity_poly.pdbx_strand_id
1 'polypeptide(L)'
;MRLFSALLLTGALCLSSPAFAVSLDGFDEKEKATRLSIMQRLNPFVEERKQEGTAPLITFEELRARLTLEQGSFLEEFRKMDPAAVGGASRRLPAPAPDTLFARLDRQVVLRDGKPVRVDTQFLPTPAYEAYARMMAAMEQDLGKRLLVESGYRSPAYQLFLFLFYMPKHSYSVRETNRHVALPGCSEHGSPPFQAIDFITPGGINGEDRPEEFEELQEYGWLHARAKEFGFFLSYPRPSAGSGQGESAFEPWHWHYEEPGALL
;
A
#
# COMPACT_ATOMS: atom_id res chain seq x y z
N MET A 1 51.95 -11.39 51.10
CA MET A 1 51.18 -10.26 50.65
C MET A 1 50.37 -10.74 49.43
N ARG A 2 49.08 -11.06 49.60
CA ARG A 2 48.20 -11.56 48.54
C ARG A 2 47.25 -10.41 48.15
N LEU A 3 47.37 -9.93 46.91
CA LEU A 3 46.48 -8.94 46.30
C LEU A 3 45.20 -9.63 45.84
N PHE A 4 44.05 -9.25 46.40
CA PHE A 4 42.73 -9.63 45.91
C PHE A 4 42.33 -8.58 44.83
N SER A 5 42.22 -9.02 43.58
CA SER A 5 41.56 -8.25 42.51
C SER A 5 40.06 -8.45 42.58
N ALA A 6 39.33 -7.41 42.93
CA ALA A 6 37.87 -7.41 42.85
C ALA A 6 37.44 -7.14 41.38
N LEU A 7 36.75 -8.13 40.80
CA LEU A 7 36.13 -8.05 39.49
C LEU A 7 34.75 -7.38 39.65
N LEU A 8 34.62 -6.14 39.22
CA LEU A 8 33.34 -5.44 39.15
C LEU A 8 32.57 -5.94 37.91
N LEU A 9 31.55 -6.78 38.11
CA LEU A 9 30.57 -7.14 37.10
C LEU A 9 29.59 -5.97 36.98
N THR A 10 29.72 -5.15 35.92
CA THR A 10 28.70 -4.20 35.52
C THR A 10 27.60 -4.96 34.76
N GLY A 11 26.55 -5.33 35.44
CA GLY A 11 25.33 -5.85 34.82
C GLY A 11 24.63 -4.74 34.03
N ALA A 12 24.65 -4.83 32.71
CA ALA A 12 23.80 -4.01 31.88
C ALA A 12 22.34 -4.46 32.09
N LEU A 13 21.55 -3.62 32.79
CA LEU A 13 20.11 -3.78 32.83
C LEU A 13 19.57 -3.49 31.39
N CYS A 14 19.26 -4.56 30.67
CA CYS A 14 18.38 -4.43 29.49
C CYS A 14 16.98 -4.04 30.00
N LEU A 15 16.68 -2.76 30.02
CA LEU A 15 15.31 -2.27 30.14
C LEU A 15 14.56 -2.71 28.89
N SER A 16 13.90 -3.87 28.97
CA SER A 16 12.90 -4.25 28.00
C SER A 16 11.77 -3.23 28.11
N SER A 17 11.65 -2.33 27.11
CA SER A 17 10.47 -1.49 26.96
C SER A 17 9.25 -2.40 26.97
N PRO A 18 8.17 -2.06 27.70
CA PRO A 18 6.95 -2.84 27.66
C PRO A 18 6.48 -2.93 26.22
N ALA A 19 6.26 -4.14 25.72
CA ALA A 19 5.68 -4.38 24.41
C ALA A 19 4.30 -3.72 24.40
N PHE A 20 4.09 -2.75 23.52
CA PHE A 20 2.78 -2.21 23.25
C PHE A 20 2.02 -3.28 22.46
N ALA A 21 1.10 -3.98 23.11
CA ALA A 21 0.15 -4.82 22.36
C ALA A 21 -0.94 -3.92 21.83
N VAL A 22 -0.96 -3.71 20.50
CA VAL A 22 -1.99 -2.93 19.82
C VAL A 22 -3.33 -3.69 19.84
N SER A 23 -4.40 -3.01 20.24
CA SER A 23 -5.76 -3.55 20.25
C SER A 23 -6.28 -3.76 18.81
N LEU A 24 -6.68 -5.01 18.46
CA LEU A 24 -7.08 -5.36 17.11
C LEU A 24 -8.50 -4.90 16.74
N ASP A 25 -9.41 -4.89 17.70
CA ASP A 25 -10.85 -4.65 17.47
C ASP A 25 -11.25 -3.18 17.67
N GLY A 26 -10.36 -2.37 18.25
CA GLY A 26 -10.55 -0.94 18.44
C GLY A 26 -9.56 -0.36 19.43
N PHE A 27 -9.00 0.79 19.12
CA PHE A 27 -8.05 1.49 19.98
C PHE A 27 -8.71 2.04 21.23
N ASP A 28 -8.03 1.91 22.34
CA ASP A 28 -8.33 2.67 23.54
C ASP A 28 -7.95 4.17 23.38
N GLU A 29 -8.27 5.00 24.38
CA GLU A 29 -8.01 6.45 24.30
C GLU A 29 -6.49 6.78 24.27
N LYS A 30 -5.66 5.94 24.89
CA LYS A 30 -4.20 6.11 24.86
C LYS A 30 -3.64 5.79 23.47
N GLU A 31 -4.09 4.70 22.86
CA GLU A 31 -3.71 4.30 21.51
C GLU A 31 -4.16 5.34 20.47
N LYS A 32 -5.40 5.86 20.60
CA LYS A 32 -5.90 6.96 19.76
C LYS A 32 -5.06 8.22 19.89
N ALA A 33 -4.71 8.61 21.12
CA ALA A 33 -3.85 9.77 21.37
C ALA A 33 -2.44 9.56 20.79
N THR A 34 -1.86 8.36 20.96
CA THR A 34 -0.56 8.00 20.39
C THR A 34 -0.59 8.08 18.86
N ARG A 35 -1.59 7.45 18.22
CA ARG A 35 -1.80 7.53 16.77
C ARG A 35 -1.95 8.98 16.30
N LEU A 36 -2.76 9.81 16.99
CA LEU A 36 -2.95 11.21 16.63
C LEU A 36 -1.62 11.97 16.67
N SER A 37 -0.84 11.80 17.74
CA SER A 37 0.47 12.41 17.91
C SER A 37 1.48 11.99 16.81
N ILE A 38 1.44 10.71 16.41
CA ILE A 38 2.23 10.20 15.27
C ILE A 38 1.81 10.91 13.99
N MET A 39 0.52 10.98 13.69
CA MET A 39 0.02 11.62 12.46
C MET A 39 0.34 13.11 12.40
N GLN A 40 0.29 13.82 13.52
CA GLN A 40 0.70 15.23 13.60
C GLN A 40 2.17 15.45 13.18
N ARG A 41 3.04 14.47 13.43
CA ARG A 41 4.45 14.53 13.03
C ARG A 41 4.69 14.07 11.59
N LEU A 42 3.95 13.04 11.16
CA LEU A 42 4.17 12.42 9.85
C LEU A 42 3.43 13.15 8.72
N ASN A 43 2.25 13.74 8.96
CA ASN A 43 1.49 14.43 7.91
C ASN A 43 2.30 15.53 7.20
N PRO A 44 2.98 16.48 7.89
CA PRO A 44 3.78 17.48 7.20
C PRO A 44 4.89 16.88 6.34
N PHE A 45 5.55 15.84 6.84
CA PHE A 45 6.61 15.15 6.12
C PHE A 45 6.08 14.44 4.87
N VAL A 46 4.97 13.70 5.00
CA VAL A 46 4.38 12.99 3.87
C VAL A 46 3.87 13.99 2.82
N GLU A 47 3.33 15.13 3.26
CA GLU A 47 2.89 16.17 2.34
C GLU A 47 4.07 16.81 1.57
N GLU A 48 5.20 17.06 2.25
CA GLU A 48 6.45 17.47 1.59
C GLU A 48 6.89 16.45 0.55
N ARG A 49 6.89 15.15 0.91
CA ARG A 49 7.26 14.06 -0.01
C ARG A 49 6.29 13.90 -1.18
N LYS A 50 5.00 14.22 -1.00
CA LYS A 50 4.02 14.30 -2.10
C LYS A 50 4.35 15.43 -3.06
N GLN A 51 4.67 16.63 -2.55
CA GLN A 51 5.06 17.76 -3.38
C GLN A 51 6.32 17.49 -4.19
N GLU A 52 7.29 16.76 -3.62
CA GLU A 52 8.48 16.25 -4.32
C GLU A 52 8.18 15.12 -5.30
N GLY A 53 7.00 14.50 -5.18
CA GLY A 53 6.60 13.31 -5.93
C GLY A 53 7.37 12.06 -5.52
N THR A 54 7.70 11.92 -4.24
CA THR A 54 8.48 10.78 -3.69
C THR A 54 7.79 10.06 -2.53
N ALA A 55 6.57 10.47 -2.17
CA ALA A 55 5.82 9.86 -1.07
C ALA A 55 5.69 8.32 -1.17
N PRO A 56 5.45 7.70 -2.35
CA PRO A 56 5.38 6.25 -2.46
C PRO A 56 6.67 5.50 -2.11
N LEU A 57 7.80 6.20 -2.06
CA LEU A 57 9.13 5.63 -1.78
C LEU A 57 9.59 5.82 -0.33
N ILE A 58 8.79 6.42 0.54
CA ILE A 58 9.13 6.66 1.95
C ILE A 58 9.58 5.35 2.62
N THR A 59 10.64 5.42 3.41
CA THR A 59 11.21 4.28 4.14
C THR A 59 10.80 4.27 5.61
N PHE A 60 10.90 3.13 6.28
CA PHE A 60 10.69 3.04 7.74
C PHE A 60 11.73 3.87 8.51
N GLU A 61 12.95 3.99 8.01
CA GLU A 61 13.98 4.83 8.64
C GLU A 61 13.58 6.29 8.62
N GLU A 62 13.08 6.80 7.49
CA GLU A 62 12.57 8.18 7.37
C GLU A 62 11.39 8.45 8.30
N LEU A 63 10.45 7.51 8.45
CA LEU A 63 9.36 7.64 9.40
C LEU A 63 9.88 7.68 10.85
N ARG A 64 10.77 6.75 11.21
CA ARG A 64 11.32 6.66 12.58
C ARG A 64 12.13 7.89 12.98
N ALA A 65 12.87 8.49 12.05
CA ALA A 65 13.67 9.69 12.30
C ALA A 65 12.84 10.90 12.77
N ARG A 66 11.52 10.87 12.56
CA ARG A 66 10.58 11.95 12.94
C ARG A 66 9.78 11.66 14.21
N LEU A 67 9.98 10.51 14.81
CA LEU A 67 9.18 10.00 15.92
C LEU A 67 10.03 9.88 17.19
N THR A 68 9.35 9.92 18.35
CA THR A 68 9.97 9.52 19.61
C THR A 68 10.20 8.00 19.62
N LEU A 69 11.01 7.51 20.55
CA LEU A 69 11.23 6.07 20.74
C LEU A 69 9.92 5.32 21.00
N GLU A 70 9.03 5.89 21.81
CA GLU A 70 7.72 5.29 22.13
C GLU A 70 6.84 5.22 20.89
N GLN A 71 6.74 6.30 20.10
CA GLN A 71 6.01 6.34 18.85
C GLN A 71 6.58 5.37 17.81
N GLY A 72 7.90 5.28 17.72
CA GLY A 72 8.57 4.30 16.86
C GLY A 72 8.27 2.86 17.27
N SER A 73 8.22 2.56 18.58
CA SER A 73 7.82 1.25 19.09
C SER A 73 6.38 0.92 18.72
N PHE A 74 5.46 1.90 18.82
CA PHE A 74 4.07 1.72 18.39
C PHE A 74 3.96 1.37 16.90
N LEU A 75 4.74 2.00 16.02
CA LEU A 75 4.77 1.64 14.59
C LEU A 75 5.31 0.22 14.34
N GLU A 76 6.31 -0.21 15.13
CA GLU A 76 6.89 -1.54 15.00
C GLU A 76 5.89 -2.67 15.32
N GLU A 77 4.87 -2.43 16.15
CA GLU A 77 3.81 -3.40 16.39
C GLU A 77 3.05 -3.74 15.11
N PHE A 78 2.71 -2.73 14.29
CA PHE A 78 2.06 -2.95 12.98
C PHE A 78 3.00 -3.66 12.00
N ARG A 79 4.27 -3.30 11.99
CA ARG A 79 5.26 -3.92 11.10
C ARG A 79 5.46 -5.41 11.40
N LYS A 80 5.41 -5.78 12.67
CA LYS A 80 5.60 -7.15 13.15
C LYS A 80 4.31 -7.95 13.26
N MET A 81 3.16 -7.28 13.17
CA MET A 81 1.85 -7.91 13.34
C MET A 81 1.71 -9.11 12.40
N ASP A 82 1.26 -10.23 12.97
CA ASP A 82 0.95 -11.42 12.16
C ASP A 82 -0.30 -11.12 11.30
N PRO A 83 -0.21 -11.19 9.97
CA PRO A 83 -1.37 -10.99 9.11
C PRO A 83 -2.53 -11.94 9.43
N ALA A 84 -2.26 -13.17 9.87
CA ALA A 84 -3.29 -14.12 10.26
C ALA A 84 -4.12 -13.65 11.47
N ALA A 85 -3.53 -12.84 12.36
CA ALA A 85 -4.23 -12.33 13.54
C ALA A 85 -5.32 -11.31 13.23
N VAL A 86 -5.22 -10.61 12.08
CA VAL A 86 -6.20 -9.58 11.69
C VAL A 86 -7.32 -10.14 10.82
N GLY A 87 -7.22 -11.39 10.39
CA GLY A 87 -8.22 -12.06 9.58
C GLY A 87 -8.10 -11.76 8.08
N GLY A 88 -8.95 -12.42 7.27
CA GLY A 88 -8.92 -12.32 5.81
C GLY A 88 -7.80 -13.15 5.16
N ALA A 89 -7.59 -12.94 3.86
CA ALA A 89 -6.53 -13.60 3.08
C ALA A 89 -5.17 -12.88 3.18
N SER A 90 -4.98 -12.01 4.18
CA SER A 90 -3.76 -11.23 4.33
C SER A 90 -2.55 -12.13 4.53
N ARG A 91 -1.56 -11.96 3.68
CA ARG A 91 -0.25 -12.63 3.78
C ARG A 91 0.86 -11.62 3.48
N ARG A 92 2.06 -11.89 3.99
CA ARG A 92 3.21 -11.07 3.59
C ARG A 92 3.61 -11.40 2.17
N LEU A 93 3.85 -10.36 1.40
CA LEU A 93 4.30 -10.44 0.02
C LEU A 93 5.81 -10.15 -0.09
N PRO A 94 6.48 -10.62 -1.16
CA PRO A 94 7.88 -10.31 -1.38
C PRO A 94 8.13 -8.81 -1.44
N ALA A 95 9.12 -8.34 -0.67
CA ALA A 95 9.58 -6.96 -0.73
C ALA A 95 10.41 -6.73 -2.01
N PRO A 96 10.58 -5.45 -2.45
CA PRO A 96 11.48 -5.14 -3.53
C PRO A 96 12.91 -5.60 -3.21
N ALA A 97 13.59 -6.15 -4.23
CA ALA A 97 15.02 -6.39 -4.14
C ALA A 97 15.77 -5.05 -4.04
N PRO A 98 16.97 -5.01 -3.43
CA PRO A 98 17.71 -3.76 -3.26
C PRO A 98 18.06 -3.04 -4.57
N ASP A 99 18.13 -3.76 -5.68
CA ASP A 99 18.41 -3.27 -7.03
C ASP A 99 17.16 -3.09 -7.89
N THR A 100 15.97 -3.18 -7.31
CA THR A 100 14.72 -2.94 -8.03
C THR A 100 14.69 -1.52 -8.61
N LEU A 101 14.60 -1.42 -9.94
CA LEU A 101 14.46 -0.16 -10.64
C LEU A 101 12.99 0.21 -10.80
N PHE A 102 12.69 1.47 -10.58
CA PHE A 102 11.34 2.02 -10.70
C PHE A 102 11.27 3.06 -11.81
N ALA A 103 10.31 2.90 -12.71
CA ALA A 103 9.89 3.95 -13.63
C ALA A 103 9.02 4.96 -12.88
N ARG A 104 9.30 6.25 -13.07
CA ARG A 104 8.54 7.36 -12.50
C ARG A 104 7.47 7.82 -13.49
N LEU A 105 6.21 7.83 -13.05
CA LEU A 105 5.06 8.32 -13.80
C LEU A 105 4.64 9.67 -13.19
N ASP A 106 5.13 10.73 -13.78
CA ASP A 106 4.72 12.09 -13.44
C ASP A 106 3.91 12.72 -14.59
N ARG A 107 3.25 13.84 -14.33
CA ARG A 107 2.46 14.61 -15.31
C ARG A 107 1.20 13.91 -15.85
N GLN A 108 0.71 12.85 -15.22
CA GLN A 108 -0.60 12.33 -15.52
C GLN A 108 -1.66 13.37 -15.13
N VAL A 109 -2.64 13.61 -16.01
CA VAL A 109 -3.71 14.58 -15.80
C VAL A 109 -5.04 13.88 -16.01
N VAL A 110 -5.97 14.07 -15.09
CA VAL A 110 -7.35 13.59 -15.15
C VAL A 110 -8.30 14.77 -15.06
N LEU A 111 -9.55 14.57 -15.47
CA LEU A 111 -10.60 15.55 -15.25
C LEU A 111 -11.31 15.23 -13.92
N ARG A 112 -11.36 16.17 -12.99
CA ARG A 112 -12.22 16.13 -11.80
C ARG A 112 -13.16 17.31 -11.85
N ASP A 113 -14.46 17.04 -11.83
CA ASP A 113 -15.50 18.08 -12.02
C ASP A 113 -15.28 18.94 -13.29
N GLY A 114 -14.85 18.29 -14.38
CA GLY A 114 -14.55 18.94 -15.66
C GLY A 114 -13.27 19.79 -15.67
N LYS A 115 -12.49 19.82 -14.58
CA LYS A 115 -11.24 20.57 -14.49
C LYS A 115 -10.03 19.64 -14.54
N PRO A 116 -8.96 20.00 -15.26
CA PRO A 116 -7.75 19.22 -15.28
C PRO A 116 -7.06 19.25 -13.90
N VAL A 117 -6.84 18.08 -13.33
CA VAL A 117 -6.14 17.87 -12.05
C VAL A 117 -4.97 16.92 -12.29
N ARG A 118 -3.82 17.26 -11.75
CA ARG A 118 -2.65 16.39 -11.82
C ARG A 118 -2.80 15.24 -10.84
N VAL A 119 -2.58 14.02 -11.30
CA VAL A 119 -2.43 12.85 -10.45
C VAL A 119 -1.09 12.93 -9.74
N ASP A 120 -1.04 12.54 -8.48
CA ASP A 120 0.23 12.43 -7.73
C ASP A 120 1.22 11.55 -8.49
N THR A 121 2.51 11.82 -8.34
CA THR A 121 3.56 11.02 -8.97
C THR A 121 3.47 9.56 -8.51
N GLN A 122 3.43 8.65 -9.47
CA GLN A 122 3.40 7.21 -9.24
C GLN A 122 4.73 6.56 -9.63
N PHE A 123 4.94 5.34 -9.14
CA PHE A 123 6.08 4.52 -9.50
C PHE A 123 5.61 3.12 -9.86
N LEU A 124 6.27 2.50 -10.82
CA LEU A 124 6.11 1.08 -11.12
C LEU A 124 7.50 0.44 -11.26
N PRO A 125 7.70 -0.80 -10.80
CA PRO A 125 8.89 -1.56 -11.18
C PRO A 125 9.04 -1.56 -12.71
N THR A 126 10.27 -1.43 -13.21
CA THR A 126 10.51 -1.28 -14.65
C THR A 126 9.82 -2.36 -15.50
N PRO A 127 9.85 -3.68 -15.14
CA PRO A 127 9.13 -4.69 -15.90
C PRO A 127 7.61 -4.47 -15.97
N ALA A 128 6.99 -4.11 -14.82
CA ALA A 128 5.55 -3.81 -14.76
C ALA A 128 5.20 -2.56 -15.58
N TYR A 129 6.05 -1.53 -15.53
CA TYR A 129 5.87 -0.32 -16.35
C TYR A 129 5.94 -0.61 -17.85
N GLU A 130 6.90 -1.41 -18.29
CA GLU A 130 7.03 -1.78 -19.70
C GLU A 130 5.83 -2.60 -20.18
N ALA A 131 5.35 -3.52 -19.34
CA ALA A 131 4.15 -4.30 -19.61
C ALA A 131 2.90 -3.40 -19.69
N TYR A 132 2.73 -2.49 -18.72
CA TYR A 132 1.67 -1.48 -18.73
C TYR A 132 1.72 -0.60 -19.98
N ALA A 133 2.89 -0.12 -20.38
CA ALA A 133 3.04 0.72 -21.58
C ALA A 133 2.63 -0.02 -22.86
N ARG A 134 3.02 -1.30 -23.02
CA ARG A 134 2.57 -2.14 -24.13
C ARG A 134 1.06 -2.39 -24.11
N MET A 135 0.50 -2.65 -22.93
CA MET A 135 -0.94 -2.86 -22.74
C MET A 135 -1.73 -1.62 -23.14
N MET A 136 -1.31 -0.44 -22.70
CA MET A 136 -1.98 0.82 -23.04
C MET A 136 -1.86 1.17 -24.52
N ALA A 137 -0.73 0.86 -25.16
CA ALA A 137 -0.58 1.05 -26.62
C ALA A 137 -1.54 0.15 -27.41
N ALA A 138 -1.74 -1.10 -26.97
CA ALA A 138 -2.72 -2.00 -27.58
C ALA A 138 -4.16 -1.55 -27.35
N MET A 139 -4.50 -1.10 -26.14
CA MET A 139 -5.83 -0.55 -25.83
C MET A 139 -6.12 0.71 -26.68
N GLU A 140 -5.14 1.59 -26.85
CA GLU A 140 -5.29 2.79 -27.65
C GLU A 140 -5.48 2.46 -29.15
N GLN A 141 -4.80 1.43 -29.64
CA GLN A 141 -4.99 0.93 -31.00
C GLN A 141 -6.41 0.35 -31.21
N ASP A 142 -6.94 -0.39 -30.23
CA ASP A 142 -8.22 -1.08 -30.36
C ASP A 142 -9.43 -0.18 -30.09
N LEU A 143 -9.31 0.72 -29.10
CA LEU A 143 -10.43 1.53 -28.58
C LEU A 143 -10.26 3.03 -28.81
N GLY A 144 -9.07 3.51 -29.17
CA GLY A 144 -8.75 4.93 -29.13
C GLY A 144 -8.73 5.51 -27.72
N LYS A 145 -8.57 4.66 -26.70
CA LYS A 145 -8.65 5.00 -25.27
C LYS A 145 -7.49 4.41 -24.50
N ARG A 146 -7.26 4.94 -23.31
CA ARG A 146 -6.24 4.41 -22.38
C ARG A 146 -6.65 4.66 -20.92
N LEU A 147 -6.07 3.90 -20.03
CA LEU A 147 -6.14 4.12 -18.59
C LEU A 147 -4.82 4.71 -18.08
N LEU A 148 -4.91 5.46 -17.01
CA LEU A 148 -3.79 6.03 -16.28
C LEU A 148 -3.58 5.28 -14.96
N VAL A 149 -2.42 5.46 -14.34
CA VAL A 149 -2.08 4.88 -13.04
C VAL A 149 -2.48 5.85 -11.95
N GLU A 150 -3.55 5.57 -11.22
CA GLU A 150 -3.95 6.33 -10.04
C GLU A 150 -3.09 5.98 -8.83
N SER A 151 -2.84 4.67 -8.64
CA SER A 151 -1.94 4.16 -7.62
C SER A 151 -1.06 3.05 -8.21
N GLY A 152 0.24 3.18 -8.05
CA GLY A 152 1.25 2.20 -8.43
C GLY A 152 1.97 1.64 -7.20
N TYR A 153 3.31 1.56 -7.26
CA TYR A 153 4.11 1.08 -6.14
C TYR A 153 3.95 1.96 -4.90
N ARG A 154 3.78 1.32 -3.76
CA ARG A 154 3.76 1.92 -2.42
C ARG A 154 4.69 1.14 -1.50
N SER A 155 5.71 1.78 -0.96
CA SER A 155 6.57 1.13 0.03
C SER A 155 5.77 0.64 1.24
N PRO A 156 6.20 -0.41 1.93
CA PRO A 156 5.55 -0.85 3.17
C PRO A 156 5.47 0.24 4.25
N ALA A 157 6.40 1.20 4.25
CA ALA A 157 6.39 2.32 5.18
C ALA A 157 5.30 3.35 4.81
N TYR A 158 5.16 3.67 3.54
CA TYR A 158 4.07 4.53 3.07
C TYR A 158 2.70 3.85 3.26
N GLN A 159 2.62 2.53 3.03
CA GLN A 159 1.43 1.74 3.31
C GLN A 159 1.04 1.79 4.80
N LEU A 160 2.02 1.74 5.73
CA LEU A 160 1.75 1.91 7.15
C LEU A 160 1.19 3.29 7.47
N PHE A 161 1.75 4.35 6.87
CA PHE A 161 1.20 5.69 7.01
C PHE A 161 -0.27 5.75 6.56
N LEU A 162 -0.59 5.20 5.39
CA LEU A 162 -1.97 5.15 4.87
C LEU A 162 -2.88 4.34 5.78
N PHE A 163 -2.42 3.20 6.28
CA PHE A 163 -3.16 2.37 7.23
C PHE A 163 -3.59 3.19 8.46
N LEU A 164 -2.63 3.87 9.10
CA LEU A 164 -2.89 4.71 10.25
C LEU A 164 -3.77 5.91 9.88
N PHE A 165 -3.62 6.48 8.68
CA PHE A 165 -4.42 7.59 8.20
C PHE A 165 -5.90 7.22 8.11
N TYR A 166 -6.22 6.05 7.56
CA TYR A 166 -7.59 5.59 7.34
C TYR A 166 -8.27 4.96 8.58
N MET A 167 -7.51 4.55 9.60
CA MET A 167 -8.07 3.92 10.82
C MET A 167 -9.28 4.65 11.44
N PRO A 168 -9.35 5.99 11.52
CA PRO A 168 -10.52 6.67 12.06
C PRO A 168 -11.82 6.38 11.29
N LYS A 169 -11.75 6.18 9.97
CA LYS A 169 -12.91 5.82 9.14
C LYS A 169 -13.46 4.42 9.50
N HIS A 170 -12.63 3.57 10.08
CA HIS A 170 -12.94 2.20 10.45
C HIS A 170 -12.98 2.00 11.97
N SER A 171 -13.46 3.02 12.70
CA SER A 171 -13.64 3.00 14.16
C SER A 171 -12.36 2.63 14.93
N TYR A 172 -11.19 2.95 14.38
CA TYR A 172 -9.88 2.58 14.93
C TYR A 172 -9.67 1.07 15.10
N SER A 173 -10.44 0.23 14.43
CA SER A 173 -10.23 -1.21 14.40
C SER A 173 -9.16 -1.57 13.38
N VAL A 174 -8.14 -2.30 13.81
CA VAL A 174 -7.10 -2.84 12.92
C VAL A 174 -7.72 -3.83 11.93
N ARG A 175 -8.64 -4.69 12.40
CA ARG A 175 -9.32 -5.70 11.56
C ARG A 175 -10.16 -5.05 10.47
N GLU A 176 -10.98 -4.06 10.84
CA GLU A 176 -11.82 -3.37 9.86
C GLU A 176 -10.97 -2.54 8.88
N THR A 177 -9.93 -1.86 9.38
CA THR A 177 -9.02 -1.11 8.50
C THR A 177 -8.35 -2.04 7.50
N ASN A 178 -7.92 -3.24 7.93
CA ASN A 178 -7.24 -4.21 7.08
C ASN A 178 -8.11 -4.76 5.93
N ARG A 179 -9.43 -4.63 6.01
CA ARG A 179 -10.35 -5.01 4.92
C ARG A 179 -10.30 -4.06 3.72
N HIS A 180 -9.84 -2.81 3.96
CA HIS A 180 -9.81 -1.74 2.97
C HIS A 180 -8.40 -1.26 2.65
N VAL A 181 -7.52 -1.31 3.65
CA VAL A 181 -6.12 -0.88 3.53
C VAL A 181 -5.25 -1.98 4.13
N ALA A 182 -4.56 -2.73 3.32
CA ALA A 182 -3.75 -3.84 3.78
C ALA A 182 -2.66 -3.41 4.78
N LEU A 183 -2.33 -4.30 5.73
CA LEU A 183 -1.16 -4.13 6.61
C LEU A 183 0.13 -3.89 5.81
N PRO A 184 1.12 -3.19 6.39
CA PRO A 184 2.41 -2.98 5.75
C PRO A 184 3.07 -4.31 5.37
N GLY A 185 3.50 -4.42 4.12
CA GLY A 185 4.07 -5.64 3.55
C GLY A 185 3.06 -6.73 3.15
N CYS A 186 1.76 -6.42 3.19
CA CYS A 186 0.68 -7.31 2.74
C CYS A 186 -0.07 -6.77 1.52
N SER A 187 0.26 -5.58 1.04
CA SER A 187 -0.33 -4.97 -0.14
C SER A 187 0.42 -5.37 -1.41
N GLU A 188 -0.29 -5.73 -2.46
CA GLU A 188 0.26 -6.01 -3.79
C GLU A 188 0.98 -4.79 -4.38
N HIS A 189 0.58 -3.57 -4.01
CA HIS A 189 1.30 -2.35 -4.38
C HIS A 189 2.73 -2.28 -3.84
N GLY A 190 3.05 -3.02 -2.79
CA GLY A 190 4.39 -3.06 -2.20
C GLY A 190 5.25 -4.24 -2.64
N SER A 191 4.77 -5.04 -3.59
CA SER A 191 5.41 -6.29 -4.01
C SER A 191 5.71 -6.27 -5.52
N PRO A 192 6.92 -5.90 -5.96
CA PRO A 192 7.27 -5.82 -7.37
C PRO A 192 6.96 -7.06 -8.21
N PRO A 193 7.14 -8.31 -7.72
CA PRO A 193 6.76 -9.50 -8.48
C PRO A 193 5.24 -9.63 -8.74
N PHE A 194 4.42 -8.96 -7.91
CA PHE A 194 2.96 -8.94 -7.97
C PHE A 194 2.46 -7.49 -7.91
N GLN A 195 3.07 -6.62 -8.71
CA GLN A 195 2.83 -5.19 -8.64
C GLN A 195 1.40 -4.81 -9.01
N ALA A 196 0.64 -4.32 -8.04
CA ALA A 196 -0.69 -3.79 -8.30
C ALA A 196 -0.66 -2.40 -8.96
N ILE A 197 -1.67 -2.17 -9.79
CA ILE A 197 -2.01 -0.87 -10.37
C ILE A 197 -3.50 -0.62 -10.14
N ASP A 198 -3.82 0.51 -9.52
CA ASP A 198 -5.17 1.04 -9.55
C ASP A 198 -5.30 1.95 -10.77
N PHE A 199 -6.28 1.65 -11.62
CA PHE A 199 -6.51 2.38 -12.85
C PHE A 199 -7.52 3.51 -12.69
N ILE A 200 -7.29 4.60 -13.41
CA ILE A 200 -8.22 5.73 -13.56
C ILE A 200 -8.34 6.12 -15.04
N THR A 201 -9.51 6.55 -15.47
CA THR A 201 -9.66 7.10 -16.81
C THR A 201 -9.10 8.53 -16.90
N PRO A 202 -8.71 9.02 -18.08
CA PRO A 202 -8.43 10.44 -18.27
C PRO A 202 -9.62 11.36 -17.92
N GLY A 203 -10.85 10.84 -17.99
CA GLY A 203 -12.08 11.51 -17.54
C GLY A 203 -12.28 11.56 -16.04
N GLY A 204 -11.38 10.93 -15.25
CA GLY A 204 -11.42 10.94 -13.79
C GLY A 204 -12.38 9.89 -13.18
N ILE A 205 -12.79 8.90 -13.95
CA ILE A 205 -13.52 7.75 -13.40
C ILE A 205 -12.49 6.80 -12.81
N ASN A 206 -12.51 6.64 -11.49
CA ASN A 206 -11.80 5.61 -10.76
C ASN A 206 -12.79 4.61 -10.16
N GLY A 207 -12.32 3.42 -9.86
CA GLY A 207 -13.20 2.39 -9.33
C GLY A 207 -13.43 2.50 -7.83
N GLU A 208 -12.50 3.09 -7.06
CA GLU A 208 -12.65 3.25 -5.60
C GLU A 208 -13.89 4.11 -5.26
N ASP A 209 -14.08 5.21 -5.99
CA ASP A 209 -15.21 6.11 -5.76
C ASP A 209 -16.47 5.69 -6.54
N ARG A 210 -16.30 5.03 -7.70
CA ARG A 210 -17.37 4.72 -8.65
C ARG A 210 -17.18 3.33 -9.30
N PRO A 211 -17.25 2.25 -8.51
CA PRO A 211 -16.98 0.89 -8.99
C PRO A 211 -17.93 0.45 -10.12
N GLU A 212 -19.22 0.79 -10.03
CA GLU A 212 -20.21 0.43 -11.06
C GLU A 212 -19.94 1.15 -12.38
N GLU A 213 -19.60 2.46 -12.32
CA GLU A 213 -19.25 3.22 -13.54
C GLU A 213 -17.97 2.69 -14.17
N PHE A 214 -16.98 2.29 -13.36
CA PHE A 214 -15.74 1.71 -13.87
C PHE A 214 -15.97 0.37 -14.55
N GLU A 215 -16.85 -0.46 -14.00
CA GLU A 215 -17.21 -1.77 -14.57
C GLU A 215 -17.93 -1.65 -15.94
N GLU A 216 -18.68 -0.56 -16.14
CA GLU A 216 -19.39 -0.30 -17.42
C GLU A 216 -18.47 0.27 -18.52
N LEU A 217 -17.21 0.60 -18.21
CA LEU A 217 -16.27 1.14 -19.17
C LEU A 217 -15.90 0.10 -20.27
N GLN A 218 -15.74 0.58 -21.50
CA GLN A 218 -15.18 -0.23 -22.59
C GLN A 218 -13.75 -0.69 -22.27
N GLU A 219 -12.99 0.16 -21.57
CA GLU A 219 -11.63 -0.10 -21.10
C GLU A 219 -11.61 -1.29 -20.13
N TYR A 220 -12.60 -1.38 -19.21
CA TYR A 220 -12.72 -2.51 -18.30
C TYR A 220 -13.03 -3.81 -19.04
N GLY A 221 -13.98 -3.78 -20.00
CA GLY A 221 -14.26 -4.92 -20.86
C GLY A 221 -13.05 -5.37 -21.67
N TRP A 222 -12.25 -4.44 -22.15
CA TRP A 222 -10.99 -4.72 -22.85
C TRP A 222 -9.94 -5.35 -21.92
N LEU A 223 -9.79 -4.84 -20.69
CA LEU A 223 -8.88 -5.44 -19.70
C LEU A 223 -9.26 -6.91 -19.43
N HIS A 224 -10.54 -7.20 -19.21
CA HIS A 224 -11.01 -8.58 -19.04
C HIS A 224 -10.66 -9.49 -20.20
N ALA A 225 -10.75 -8.99 -21.41
CA ALA A 225 -10.47 -9.78 -22.62
C ALA A 225 -8.97 -9.97 -22.87
N ARG A 226 -8.13 -8.97 -22.57
CA ARG A 226 -6.78 -8.92 -23.12
C ARG A 226 -5.65 -8.62 -22.12
N ALA A 227 -5.93 -8.15 -20.89
CA ALA A 227 -4.88 -7.74 -19.95
C ALA A 227 -3.89 -8.88 -19.65
N LYS A 228 -4.37 -10.13 -19.64
CA LYS A 228 -3.54 -11.33 -19.43
C LYS A 228 -2.46 -11.51 -20.50
N GLU A 229 -2.65 -11.03 -21.73
CA GLU A 229 -1.63 -11.07 -22.78
C GLU A 229 -0.37 -10.26 -22.39
N PHE A 230 -0.54 -9.31 -21.46
CA PHE A 230 0.50 -8.41 -20.96
C PHE A 230 0.96 -8.76 -19.54
N GLY A 231 0.46 -9.86 -18.96
CA GLY A 231 0.79 -10.29 -17.60
C GLY A 231 -0.02 -9.61 -16.51
N PHE A 232 -1.17 -8.98 -16.82
CA PHE A 232 -2.05 -8.37 -15.83
C PHE A 232 -3.27 -9.21 -15.53
N PHE A 233 -3.61 -9.29 -14.23
CA PHE A 233 -4.73 -10.08 -13.70
C PHE A 233 -5.56 -9.24 -12.74
N LEU A 234 -6.89 -9.41 -12.77
CA LEU A 234 -7.79 -8.81 -11.79
C LEU A 234 -7.58 -9.47 -10.43
N SER A 235 -7.13 -8.71 -9.43
CA SER A 235 -6.81 -9.25 -8.10
C SER A 235 -8.05 -9.68 -7.31
N TYR A 236 -9.11 -8.87 -7.40
CA TYR A 236 -10.33 -9.04 -6.60
C TYR A 236 -11.56 -9.14 -7.50
N PRO A 237 -11.77 -10.29 -8.16
CA PRO A 237 -12.94 -10.51 -9.02
C PRO A 237 -14.23 -10.63 -8.18
N ARG A 238 -15.39 -10.43 -8.81
CA ARG A 238 -16.67 -10.68 -8.14
C ARG A 238 -16.70 -12.10 -7.59
N PRO A 239 -17.10 -12.27 -6.32
CA PRO A 239 -17.27 -13.59 -5.75
C PRO A 239 -18.25 -14.41 -6.58
N SER A 240 -17.93 -15.69 -6.83
CA SER A 240 -18.88 -16.61 -7.44
C SER A 240 -20.10 -16.79 -6.53
N ALA A 241 -21.28 -16.91 -7.10
CA ALA A 241 -22.49 -17.18 -6.34
C ALA A 241 -22.30 -18.42 -5.45
N GLY A 242 -22.43 -18.25 -4.12
CA GLY A 242 -22.26 -19.32 -3.13
C GLY A 242 -20.84 -19.50 -2.59
N SER A 243 -19.87 -18.66 -2.93
CA SER A 243 -18.47 -18.77 -2.43
C SER A 243 -18.32 -18.46 -0.94
N GLY A 244 -19.32 -17.87 -0.27
CA GLY A 244 -19.23 -17.44 1.13
C GLY A 244 -18.25 -16.26 1.38
N GLN A 245 -17.62 -15.75 0.33
CA GLN A 245 -16.83 -14.53 0.39
C GLN A 245 -17.80 -13.33 0.36
N GLY A 246 -17.66 -12.43 1.30
CA GLY A 246 -18.50 -11.23 1.37
C GLY A 246 -18.32 -10.34 0.13
N GLU A 247 -19.35 -9.55 -0.21
CA GLU A 247 -19.36 -8.61 -1.35
C GLU A 247 -18.25 -7.54 -1.29
N SER A 248 -17.54 -7.45 -0.18
CA SER A 248 -16.58 -6.39 0.18
C SER A 248 -15.22 -6.45 -0.53
N ALA A 249 -15.04 -7.35 -1.49
CA ALA A 249 -13.73 -7.58 -2.10
C ALA A 249 -13.69 -7.42 -3.63
N PHE A 250 -14.74 -6.91 -4.26
CA PHE A 250 -14.72 -6.67 -5.70
C PHE A 250 -14.13 -5.29 -6.01
N GLU A 251 -12.98 -5.28 -6.69
CA GLU A 251 -12.25 -4.07 -7.05
C GLU A 251 -11.94 -4.07 -8.56
N PRO A 252 -12.86 -3.60 -9.42
CA PRO A 252 -12.68 -3.65 -10.89
C PRO A 252 -11.51 -2.81 -11.40
N TRP A 253 -11.03 -1.87 -10.60
CA TRP A 253 -9.90 -0.99 -10.94
C TRP A 253 -8.54 -1.59 -10.56
N HIS A 254 -8.48 -2.59 -9.64
CA HIS A 254 -7.27 -3.10 -9.03
C HIS A 254 -6.76 -4.35 -9.77
N TRP A 255 -5.69 -4.18 -10.54
CA TRP A 255 -5.06 -5.22 -11.35
C TRP A 255 -3.60 -5.38 -10.93
N HIS A 256 -3.12 -6.61 -10.83
CA HIS A 256 -1.70 -6.85 -10.56
C HIS A 256 -1.00 -7.42 -11.79
N TYR A 257 0.27 -7.05 -11.91
CA TYR A 257 1.21 -7.60 -12.86
C TYR A 257 1.91 -8.79 -12.21
N GLU A 258 1.98 -9.91 -12.91
CA GLU A 258 2.80 -11.05 -12.54
C GLU A 258 4.04 -11.09 -13.44
N GLU A 259 5.22 -11.02 -12.83
CA GLU A 259 6.47 -11.15 -13.56
C GLU A 259 6.60 -12.60 -14.08
N PRO A 260 6.92 -12.82 -15.39
CA PRO A 260 7.10 -14.17 -15.91
C PRO A 260 8.15 -14.95 -15.13
N GLY A 261 7.74 -16.07 -14.53
CA GLY A 261 8.60 -16.91 -13.70
C GLY A 261 8.60 -16.57 -12.20
N ALA A 262 7.86 -15.58 -11.75
CA ALA A 262 7.60 -15.38 -10.33
C ALA A 262 6.76 -16.57 -9.81
N LEU A 263 7.30 -17.30 -8.84
CA LEU A 263 6.58 -18.38 -8.15
C LEU A 263 5.93 -17.79 -6.89
N LEU A 264 4.63 -18.03 -6.71
CA LEU A 264 3.87 -17.77 -5.49
C LEU A 264 4.27 -18.71 -4.34
#